data_7a88aabede2a0cd4a81841cce7013ec9
#
_entry.id   7a88aabede2a0cd4a81841cce7013ec9
#
_cell.length_a   1.000
_cell.length_b   1.000
_cell.length_c   1.000
_cell.angle_alpha   90.00
_cell.angle_beta   90.00
_cell.angle_gamma   90.00
#
_symmetry.space_group_name_H-M   'P 1'
#
loop_
_entity.id
_entity.type
_entity.pdbx_description
1 polymer ?
#
loop_
_entity_poly.entity_id
_entity_poly.type
_entity_poly.pdbx_seq_one_letter_code
_entity_poly.pdbx_strand_id
1 'polypeptide(L)'
;DTTKWTRIANVSSKTLKYLHKSSSKYPVEAGRTYYYMVRGYNKTYKTYGSYNKAGIQVVIPEKPAATPTAVPTVEPTATPKPTQKPKPTATPKPTATPKPTATPKPTQKPKPTATPTPDPDSPSEINKKIKEVVKLTNQVRAKHNSAAVVEDAALDAGAAVRAKEIYTKFSHRRPDGSNYGTAYFAAGAGNILAENITTGDTPKRAVYLWENSRGHLVGMIDKEATHIGVGVYKNFWVQIFAKNPSQKYTLTLYANGGTFPSKGGVEKFEISVPANADIKLSTIDIPEKEGSSFMGWTELDERIPGYESGLMDLDDIKNGGEVTASANTILKANWKDDNSLD
;
A
#
# COMPACT_ATOMS: atom_id res chain seq x y z
N ASP A 1 3.76 -14.50 14.79
CA ASP A 1 3.45 -13.96 16.12
C ASP A 1 3.99 -12.53 16.21
N THR A 2 3.10 -11.53 16.11
CA THR A 2 3.43 -10.10 16.19
C THR A 2 3.45 -9.57 17.62
N THR A 3 3.37 -10.43 18.61
CA THR A 3 3.32 -10.06 20.03
C THR A 3 4.70 -9.74 20.59
N LYS A 4 5.78 -10.18 19.95
CA LYS A 4 7.14 -10.00 20.43
C LYS A 4 8.03 -9.33 19.39
N TRP A 5 8.40 -8.08 19.64
CA TRP A 5 9.29 -7.31 18.75
C TRP A 5 10.75 -7.44 19.15
N THR A 6 11.61 -7.64 18.17
CA THR A 6 13.06 -7.68 18.38
C THR A 6 13.69 -6.38 17.83
N ARG A 7 14.45 -5.69 18.69
CA ARG A 7 15.17 -4.47 18.27
C ARG A 7 16.39 -4.84 17.42
N ILE A 8 16.35 -4.45 16.14
CA ILE A 8 17.43 -4.71 15.18
C ILE A 8 18.41 -3.54 15.06
N ALA A 9 17.99 -2.30 15.33
CA ALA A 9 18.85 -1.13 15.27
C ALA A 9 18.38 0.01 16.19
N ASN A 10 19.30 0.90 16.52
CA ASN A 10 19.04 2.25 16.99
C ASN A 10 19.57 3.22 15.92
N VAL A 11 18.76 4.16 15.50
CA VAL A 11 19.11 5.16 14.52
C VAL A 11 18.89 6.55 15.10
N SER A 12 19.58 7.56 14.56
CA SER A 12 19.38 8.95 14.99
C SER A 12 18.00 9.46 14.57
N SER A 13 17.50 10.50 15.25
CA SER A 13 16.24 11.17 14.87
C SER A 13 16.25 11.79 13.48
N LYS A 14 17.44 12.01 12.91
CA LYS A 14 17.65 12.53 11.57
C LYS A 14 17.73 11.43 10.48
N THR A 15 17.66 10.15 10.86
CA THR A 15 17.77 9.02 9.93
C THR A 15 16.45 8.82 9.23
N LEU A 16 16.36 9.11 7.94
CA LEU A 16 15.16 8.98 7.12
C LEU A 16 15.03 7.60 6.46
N LYS A 17 16.14 6.86 6.33
CA LYS A 17 16.18 5.54 5.70
C LYS A 17 17.04 4.58 6.53
N TYR A 18 16.59 3.36 6.69
CA TYR A 18 17.35 2.29 7.32
C TYR A 18 17.28 1.03 6.45
N LEU A 19 18.43 0.50 6.06
CA LEU A 19 18.52 -0.74 5.30
C LEU A 19 18.84 -1.90 6.26
N HIS A 20 17.89 -2.81 6.46
CA HIS A 20 18.13 -4.05 7.17
C HIS A 20 18.92 -5.02 6.27
N LYS A 21 20.22 -5.15 6.52
CA LYS A 21 21.06 -6.16 5.88
C LYS A 21 20.96 -7.47 6.64
N SER A 22 20.76 -8.57 5.91
CA SER A 22 20.75 -9.91 6.51
C SER A 22 22.07 -10.20 7.24
N SER A 23 21.98 -10.78 8.43
CA SER A 23 23.11 -11.18 9.26
C SER A 23 22.77 -12.46 10.01
N SER A 24 23.77 -13.14 10.60
CA SER A 24 23.55 -14.32 11.43
C SER A 24 22.64 -14.05 12.63
N LYS A 25 22.69 -12.85 13.19
CA LYS A 25 21.86 -12.44 14.34
C LYS A 25 20.43 -12.04 13.93
N TYR A 26 20.29 -11.43 12.76
CA TYR A 26 19.02 -10.93 12.23
C TYR A 26 18.92 -11.32 10.75
N PRO A 27 18.58 -12.60 10.45
CA PRO A 27 18.53 -13.09 9.07
C PRO A 27 17.34 -12.49 8.32
N VAL A 28 17.58 -12.22 7.02
CA VAL A 28 16.53 -11.91 6.05
C VAL A 28 16.63 -12.97 4.95
N GLU A 29 15.60 -13.79 4.84
CA GLU A 29 15.54 -14.96 3.96
C GLU A 29 14.55 -14.72 2.84
N ALA A 30 14.85 -15.22 1.64
CA ALA A 30 13.94 -15.20 0.50
C ALA A 30 12.67 -16.03 0.79
N GLY A 31 11.53 -15.62 0.25
CA GLY A 31 10.23 -16.24 0.46
C GLY A 31 9.60 -15.98 1.82
N ARG A 32 10.23 -15.20 2.68
CA ARG A 32 9.73 -14.89 4.02
C ARG A 32 9.05 -13.52 4.09
N THR A 33 8.09 -13.43 4.99
CA THR A 33 7.43 -12.15 5.34
C THR A 33 7.95 -11.65 6.68
N TYR A 34 8.36 -10.40 6.71
CA TYR A 34 8.84 -9.70 7.90
C TYR A 34 7.93 -8.52 8.22
N TYR A 35 7.84 -8.19 9.49
CA TYR A 35 7.15 -7.01 9.96
C TYR A 35 8.15 -6.07 10.62
N TYR A 36 8.09 -4.79 10.26
CA TYR A 36 8.98 -3.77 10.80
C TYR A 36 8.17 -2.68 11.48
N MET A 37 8.71 -2.15 12.56
CA MET A 37 8.17 -0.95 13.20
C MET A 37 9.31 -0.04 13.66
N VAL A 38 9.03 1.25 13.70
CA VAL A 38 9.91 2.27 14.25
C VAL A 38 9.19 2.99 15.37
N ARG A 39 9.87 3.28 16.45
CA ARG A 39 9.34 4.11 17.54
C ARG A 39 10.42 5.06 18.06
N GLY A 40 9.99 6.24 18.46
CA GLY A 40 10.87 7.19 19.15
C GLY A 40 11.29 6.68 20.51
N TYR A 41 12.50 7.03 20.94
CA TYR A 41 12.98 6.83 22.30
C TYR A 41 13.49 8.15 22.88
N ASN A 42 12.86 8.60 23.96
CA ASN A 42 13.33 9.75 24.71
C ASN A 42 14.39 9.32 25.72
N LYS A 43 15.64 9.72 25.48
CA LYS A 43 16.78 9.34 26.30
C LYS A 43 16.71 9.95 27.72
N THR A 44 16.20 11.16 27.83
CA THR A 44 16.10 11.89 29.10
C THR A 44 15.09 11.23 30.05
N TYR A 45 13.89 10.96 29.53
CA TYR A 45 12.81 10.36 30.33
C TYR A 45 12.81 8.83 30.26
N LYS A 46 13.72 8.21 29.50
CA LYS A 46 13.83 6.74 29.30
C LYS A 46 12.50 6.11 28.81
N THR A 47 11.72 6.86 28.04
CA THR A 47 10.39 6.47 27.57
C THR A 47 10.38 6.22 26.07
N TYR A 48 9.46 5.36 25.64
CA TYR A 48 9.23 5.09 24.23
C TYR A 48 7.94 5.76 23.77
N GLY A 49 7.97 6.34 22.58
CA GLY A 49 6.78 6.84 21.91
C GLY A 49 5.84 5.72 21.44
N SER A 50 4.64 6.12 21.05
CA SER A 50 3.68 5.23 20.40
C SER A 50 4.25 4.68 19.08
N TYR A 51 3.75 3.53 18.65
CA TYR A 51 4.13 2.90 17.38
C TYR A 51 2.98 2.09 16.79
N ASN A 52 3.04 1.82 15.51
CA ASN A 52 2.12 0.91 14.86
C ASN A 52 2.38 -0.53 15.36
N LYS A 53 1.48 -1.06 16.18
CA LYS A 53 1.61 -2.41 16.76
C LYS A 53 1.56 -3.52 15.70
N ALA A 54 0.86 -3.29 14.59
CA ALA A 54 0.81 -4.23 13.47
C ALA A 54 2.13 -4.28 12.67
N GLY A 55 2.94 -3.22 12.75
CA GLY A 55 4.15 -3.06 11.93
C GLY A 55 3.85 -2.78 10.46
N ILE A 56 4.92 -2.67 9.68
CA ILE A 56 4.86 -2.61 8.22
C ILE A 56 5.30 -3.96 7.69
N GLN A 57 4.46 -4.61 6.91
CA GLN A 57 4.75 -5.90 6.31
C GLN A 57 5.68 -5.74 5.10
N VAL A 58 6.72 -6.57 5.05
CA VAL A 58 7.66 -6.66 3.92
C VAL A 58 7.78 -8.12 3.52
N VAL A 59 7.42 -8.44 2.30
CA VAL A 59 7.58 -9.78 1.69
C VAL A 59 8.88 -9.79 0.93
N ILE A 60 9.78 -10.72 1.26
CA ILE A 60 11.01 -10.93 0.50
C ILE A 60 10.71 -11.91 -0.63
N PRO A 61 10.90 -11.54 -1.90
CA PRO A 61 10.64 -12.43 -3.02
C PRO A 61 11.42 -13.73 -2.89
N GLU A 62 10.87 -14.82 -3.41
CA GLU A 62 11.63 -16.06 -3.56
C GLU A 62 12.81 -15.83 -4.51
N LYS A 63 13.93 -16.51 -4.20
CA LYS A 63 15.07 -16.50 -5.12
C LYS A 63 14.61 -17.18 -6.42
N PRO A 64 14.78 -16.54 -7.59
CA PRO A 64 14.45 -17.19 -8.85
C PRO A 64 15.11 -18.58 -8.91
N ALA A 65 14.32 -19.60 -9.22
CA ALA A 65 14.87 -20.94 -9.49
C ALA A 65 15.95 -20.79 -10.58
N ALA A 66 17.13 -21.35 -10.35
CA ALA A 66 18.17 -21.35 -11.36
C ALA A 66 17.58 -21.99 -12.63
N THR A 67 17.61 -21.27 -13.74
CA THR A 67 17.24 -21.81 -15.04
C THR A 67 18.06 -23.09 -15.24
N PRO A 68 17.43 -24.24 -15.46
CA PRO A 68 18.18 -25.46 -15.67
C PRO A 68 19.11 -25.28 -16.88
N THR A 69 20.40 -25.33 -16.63
CA THR A 69 21.42 -25.39 -17.69
C THR A 69 21.04 -26.56 -18.59
N ALA A 70 20.91 -26.32 -19.88
CA ALA A 70 20.59 -27.34 -20.86
C ALA A 70 21.55 -28.56 -20.67
N VAL A 71 20.96 -29.67 -20.28
CA VAL A 71 21.67 -30.96 -20.25
C VAL A 71 22.02 -31.34 -21.69
N PRO A 72 23.28 -31.66 -22.04
CA PRO A 72 23.60 -32.12 -23.38
C PRO A 72 22.81 -33.39 -23.68
N THR A 73 22.11 -33.38 -24.81
CA THR A 73 21.38 -34.51 -25.36
C THR A 73 22.37 -35.62 -25.67
N VAL A 74 22.36 -36.65 -24.85
CA VAL A 74 23.08 -37.92 -25.18
C VAL A 74 22.21 -38.69 -26.16
N GLU A 75 22.85 -39.05 -27.27
CA GLU A 75 22.35 -39.91 -28.35
C GLU A 75 21.82 -41.26 -27.79
N PRO A 76 20.69 -41.82 -28.29
CA PRO A 76 20.10 -43.01 -27.72
C PRO A 76 20.97 -44.23 -27.95
N THR A 77 21.48 -44.81 -26.87
CA THR A 77 22.17 -46.09 -26.88
C THR A 77 21.16 -47.20 -27.07
N ALA A 78 21.52 -48.17 -27.93
CA ALA A 78 20.72 -49.31 -28.40
C ALA A 78 19.99 -50.07 -27.27
N THR A 79 18.74 -50.40 -27.51
CA THR A 79 17.83 -51.18 -26.67
C THR A 79 18.40 -52.61 -26.42
N PRO A 80 18.56 -53.06 -25.20
CA PRO A 80 18.95 -54.46 -24.94
C PRO A 80 17.78 -55.42 -25.22
N LYS A 81 18.12 -56.54 -25.85
CA LYS A 81 17.27 -57.66 -26.21
C LYS A 81 16.55 -58.25 -24.98
N PRO A 82 15.30 -58.70 -25.08
CA PRO A 82 14.54 -59.23 -23.94
C PRO A 82 15.16 -60.50 -23.38
N THR A 83 15.41 -60.51 -22.07
CA THR A 83 15.86 -61.72 -21.35
C THR A 83 14.64 -62.57 -21.01
N GLN A 84 14.84 -63.88 -21.12
CA GLN A 84 13.84 -64.92 -20.98
C GLN A 84 13.14 -64.90 -19.62
N LYS A 85 11.84 -65.19 -19.64
CA LYS A 85 10.92 -65.32 -18.50
C LYS A 85 11.39 -66.47 -17.56
N PRO A 86 11.50 -66.25 -16.25
CA PRO A 86 11.84 -67.37 -15.34
C PRO A 86 10.68 -68.39 -15.21
N LYS A 87 11.08 -69.66 -15.09
CA LYS A 87 10.20 -70.81 -14.89
C LYS A 87 9.45 -70.73 -13.56
N PRO A 88 8.17 -71.12 -13.47
CA PRO A 88 7.40 -71.09 -12.25
C PRO A 88 7.98 -71.97 -11.15
N THR A 89 8.18 -71.38 -9.95
CA THR A 89 8.58 -72.11 -8.74
C THR A 89 7.31 -72.73 -8.11
N ALA A 90 7.45 -73.96 -7.62
CA ALA A 90 6.33 -74.72 -7.04
C ALA A 90 5.67 -73.98 -5.83
N THR A 91 4.36 -74.06 -5.82
CA THR A 91 3.49 -73.50 -4.74
C THR A 91 3.69 -74.25 -3.43
N PRO A 92 4.00 -73.60 -2.30
CA PRO A 92 4.05 -74.28 -1.00
C PRO A 92 2.67 -74.73 -0.52
N LYS A 93 2.63 -75.90 0.12
CA LYS A 93 1.43 -76.48 0.75
C LYS A 93 0.81 -75.54 1.80
N PRO A 94 -0.53 -75.48 1.92
CA PRO A 94 -1.21 -74.61 2.91
C PRO A 94 -0.86 -75.01 4.34
N THR A 95 -0.36 -74.06 5.13
CA THR A 95 -0.19 -74.20 6.56
C THR A 95 -1.52 -73.94 7.25
N ALA A 96 -1.84 -74.68 8.29
CA ALA A 96 -3.10 -74.62 9.02
C ALA A 96 -3.43 -73.22 9.50
N THR A 97 -4.70 -72.80 9.29
CA THR A 97 -5.25 -71.54 9.69
C THR A 97 -5.28 -71.40 11.22
N PRO A 98 -4.70 -70.37 11.83
CA PRO A 98 -4.85 -70.17 13.27
C PRO A 98 -6.30 -69.77 13.60
N LYS A 99 -6.77 -70.25 14.78
CA LYS A 99 -8.06 -69.95 15.38
C LYS A 99 -8.29 -68.44 15.50
N PRO A 100 -9.49 -67.91 15.18
CA PRO A 100 -9.76 -66.48 15.29
C PRO A 100 -9.53 -65.94 16.72
N THR A 101 -8.62 -65.00 16.89
CA THR A 101 -8.45 -64.22 18.10
C THR A 101 -9.61 -63.22 18.16
N ALA A 102 -10.18 -63.01 19.35
CA ALA A 102 -11.30 -62.13 19.55
C ALA A 102 -11.02 -60.71 19.00
N THR A 103 -11.91 -60.21 18.18
CA THR A 103 -11.88 -58.89 17.58
C THR A 103 -11.86 -57.81 18.71
N PRO A 104 -10.91 -56.92 18.78
CA PRO A 104 -10.93 -55.82 19.74
C PRO A 104 -12.17 -54.96 19.46
N LYS A 105 -12.88 -54.59 20.53
CA LYS A 105 -14.00 -53.64 20.51
C LYS A 105 -13.62 -52.38 19.77
N PRO A 106 -14.40 -51.83 18.83
CA PRO A 106 -14.10 -50.62 18.12
C PRO A 106 -13.79 -49.47 19.09
N THR A 107 -12.57 -48.96 19.06
CA THR A 107 -12.19 -47.70 19.75
C THR A 107 -12.98 -46.59 19.11
N GLN A 108 -13.70 -45.81 19.89
CA GLN A 108 -14.46 -44.65 19.37
C GLN A 108 -13.52 -43.74 18.58
N LYS A 109 -13.93 -43.45 17.33
CA LYS A 109 -13.26 -42.49 16.47
C LYS A 109 -13.19 -41.15 17.23
N PRO A 110 -12.00 -40.51 17.33
CA PRO A 110 -11.89 -39.24 18.02
C PRO A 110 -12.91 -38.26 17.43
N LYS A 111 -13.65 -37.58 18.30
CA LYS A 111 -14.58 -36.52 17.89
C LYS A 111 -13.77 -35.47 17.13
N PRO A 112 -14.20 -35.00 15.93
CA PRO A 112 -13.49 -33.96 15.22
C PRO A 112 -13.26 -32.76 16.15
N THR A 113 -12.00 -32.39 16.36
CA THR A 113 -11.63 -31.14 17.03
C THR A 113 -12.19 -30.02 16.18
N ALA A 114 -12.98 -29.13 16.76
CA ALA A 114 -13.51 -27.97 16.06
C ALA A 114 -12.34 -27.16 15.49
N THR A 115 -12.31 -26.95 14.20
CA THR A 115 -11.36 -26.05 13.55
C THR A 115 -11.59 -24.66 14.15
N PRO A 116 -10.54 -23.97 14.65
CA PRO A 116 -10.71 -22.64 15.22
C PRO A 116 -11.34 -21.72 14.15
N THR A 117 -12.38 -20.99 14.54
CA THR A 117 -12.98 -19.97 13.68
C THR A 117 -11.92 -18.92 13.37
N PRO A 118 -11.68 -18.56 12.11
CA PRO A 118 -10.70 -17.53 11.76
C PRO A 118 -11.04 -16.21 12.45
N ASP A 119 -10.03 -15.51 12.93
CA ASP A 119 -10.17 -14.15 13.46
C ASP A 119 -10.68 -13.24 12.31
N PRO A 120 -11.88 -12.62 12.45
CA PRO A 120 -12.50 -11.79 11.40
C PRO A 120 -11.69 -10.55 11.04
N ASP A 121 -10.77 -10.14 11.90
CA ASP A 121 -9.88 -8.99 11.70
C ASP A 121 -8.45 -9.40 11.31
N SER A 122 -8.21 -10.69 11.06
CA SER A 122 -6.94 -11.14 10.50
C SER A 122 -6.71 -10.57 9.11
N PRO A 123 -5.46 -10.27 8.71
CA PRO A 123 -5.15 -9.75 7.37
C PRO A 123 -5.72 -10.61 6.23
N SER A 124 -5.75 -11.93 6.40
CA SER A 124 -6.32 -12.86 5.44
C SER A 124 -7.83 -12.66 5.26
N GLU A 125 -8.57 -12.52 6.36
CA GLU A 125 -10.02 -12.32 6.32
C GLU A 125 -10.38 -10.92 5.80
N ILE A 126 -9.60 -9.90 6.18
CA ILE A 126 -9.73 -8.54 5.62
C ILE A 126 -9.54 -8.58 4.11
N ASN A 127 -8.51 -9.25 3.60
CA ASN A 127 -8.24 -9.36 2.17
C ASN A 127 -9.37 -10.08 1.41
N LYS A 128 -9.97 -11.13 1.98
CA LYS A 128 -11.15 -11.78 1.41
C LYS A 128 -12.35 -10.84 1.33
N LYS A 129 -12.57 -10.05 2.38
CA LYS A 129 -13.65 -9.05 2.43
C LYS A 129 -13.44 -7.97 1.35
N ILE A 130 -12.23 -7.46 1.17
CA ILE A 130 -11.86 -6.48 0.12
C ILE A 130 -12.19 -7.06 -1.25
N LYS A 131 -11.67 -8.24 -1.59
CA LYS A 131 -11.90 -8.92 -2.89
C LYS A 131 -13.38 -9.15 -3.17
N GLU A 132 -14.17 -9.50 -2.14
CA GLU A 132 -15.60 -9.68 -2.33
C GLU A 132 -16.32 -8.34 -2.61
N VAL A 133 -15.93 -7.23 -1.97
CA VAL A 133 -16.46 -5.89 -2.30
C VAL A 133 -16.11 -5.51 -3.74
N VAL A 134 -14.85 -5.69 -4.17
CA VAL A 134 -14.43 -5.40 -5.55
C VAL A 134 -15.25 -6.19 -6.55
N LYS A 135 -15.43 -7.50 -6.32
CA LYS A 135 -16.25 -8.37 -7.17
C LYS A 135 -17.70 -7.91 -7.25
N LEU A 136 -18.34 -7.63 -6.11
CA LEU A 136 -19.73 -7.17 -6.05
C LEU A 136 -19.89 -5.80 -6.71
N THR A 137 -18.94 -4.89 -6.52
CA THR A 137 -18.92 -3.58 -7.19
C THR A 137 -18.86 -3.74 -8.70
N ASN A 138 -18.01 -4.63 -9.21
CA ASN A 138 -17.93 -4.90 -10.65
C ASN A 138 -19.23 -5.51 -11.21
N GLN A 139 -19.98 -6.29 -10.40
CA GLN A 139 -21.31 -6.73 -10.78
C GLN A 139 -22.32 -5.57 -10.89
N VAL A 140 -22.26 -4.60 -9.97
CA VAL A 140 -23.07 -3.37 -10.04
C VAL A 140 -22.68 -2.57 -11.28
N ARG A 141 -21.41 -2.35 -11.53
CA ARG A 141 -20.91 -1.63 -12.71
C ARG A 141 -21.38 -2.27 -14.03
N ALA A 142 -21.33 -3.60 -14.13
CA ALA A 142 -21.80 -4.32 -15.31
C ALA A 142 -23.29 -4.09 -15.58
N LYS A 143 -24.14 -4.07 -14.51
CA LYS A 143 -25.58 -3.75 -14.64
C LYS A 143 -25.82 -2.35 -15.22
N HIS A 144 -24.88 -1.42 -15.04
CA HIS A 144 -24.96 -0.03 -15.48
C HIS A 144 -24.10 0.28 -16.71
N ASN A 145 -23.60 -0.73 -17.42
CA ASN A 145 -22.76 -0.59 -18.61
C ASN A 145 -21.48 0.23 -18.34
N SER A 146 -20.91 0.10 -17.16
CA SER A 146 -19.59 0.64 -16.78
C SER A 146 -18.55 -0.46 -16.80
N ALA A 147 -17.34 -0.16 -17.32
CA ALA A 147 -16.24 -1.10 -17.35
C ALA A 147 -15.83 -1.54 -15.94
N ALA A 148 -15.33 -2.78 -15.82
CA ALA A 148 -14.83 -3.26 -14.54
C ALA A 148 -13.63 -2.42 -14.07
N VAL A 149 -13.55 -2.18 -12.76
CA VAL A 149 -12.40 -1.54 -12.10
C VAL A 149 -11.45 -2.60 -11.54
N VAL A 150 -10.16 -2.26 -11.48
CA VAL A 150 -9.10 -3.12 -10.97
C VAL A 150 -8.72 -2.66 -9.56
N GLU A 151 -8.52 -3.62 -8.64
CA GLU A 151 -8.03 -3.35 -7.29
C GLU A 151 -6.62 -2.73 -7.34
N ASP A 152 -6.38 -1.68 -6.55
CA ASP A 152 -5.08 -1.00 -6.47
C ASP A 152 -4.61 -0.94 -5.01
N ALA A 153 -3.37 -1.37 -4.77
CA ALA A 153 -2.81 -1.50 -3.44
C ALA A 153 -2.60 -0.16 -2.70
N ALA A 154 -2.30 0.93 -3.43
CA ALA A 154 -2.15 2.24 -2.83
C ALA A 154 -3.51 2.83 -2.44
N LEU A 155 -4.54 2.58 -3.27
CA LEU A 155 -5.92 2.93 -2.92
C LEU A 155 -6.41 2.13 -1.70
N ASP A 156 -6.11 0.83 -1.62
CA ASP A 156 -6.46 0.00 -0.44
C ASP A 156 -5.78 0.51 0.83
N ALA A 157 -4.50 0.88 0.74
CA ALA A 157 -3.76 1.44 1.87
C ALA A 157 -4.39 2.74 2.38
N GLY A 158 -4.75 3.67 1.49
CA GLY A 158 -5.48 4.89 1.84
C GLY A 158 -6.87 4.59 2.42
N ALA A 159 -7.62 3.67 1.82
CA ALA A 159 -8.94 3.25 2.30
C ALA A 159 -8.89 2.58 3.68
N ALA A 160 -7.84 1.82 3.98
CA ALA A 160 -7.64 1.23 5.31
C ALA A 160 -7.40 2.30 6.40
N VAL A 161 -6.68 3.38 6.08
CA VAL A 161 -6.55 4.56 6.96
C VAL A 161 -7.93 5.19 7.16
N ARG A 162 -8.65 5.47 6.09
CA ARG A 162 -9.96 6.10 6.12
C ARG A 162 -10.99 5.27 6.89
N ALA A 163 -10.99 3.94 6.75
CA ALA A 163 -11.90 3.06 7.49
C ALA A 163 -11.74 3.21 9.02
N LYS A 164 -10.53 3.43 9.52
CA LYS A 164 -10.27 3.72 10.94
C LYS A 164 -10.69 5.13 11.33
N GLU A 165 -10.50 6.10 10.45
CA GLU A 165 -10.90 7.49 10.69
C GLU A 165 -12.43 7.63 10.76
N ILE A 166 -13.18 7.01 9.83
CA ILE A 166 -14.65 7.04 9.86
C ILE A 166 -15.24 6.24 11.03
N TYR A 167 -14.54 5.26 11.57
CA TYR A 167 -14.93 4.62 12.83
C TYR A 167 -14.93 5.62 14.00
N THR A 168 -13.98 6.56 14.03
CA THR A 168 -13.90 7.58 15.05
C THR A 168 -14.87 8.75 14.78
N LYS A 169 -14.93 9.20 13.52
CA LYS A 169 -15.84 10.25 13.07
C LYS A 169 -16.32 9.95 11.66
N PHE A 170 -17.59 9.58 11.53
CA PHE A 170 -18.21 9.25 10.25
C PHE A 170 -18.36 10.49 9.37
N SER A 171 -17.37 10.75 8.51
CA SER A 171 -17.29 11.94 7.68
C SER A 171 -16.36 11.73 6.49
N HIS A 172 -16.62 12.39 5.36
CA HIS A 172 -15.69 12.51 4.24
C HIS A 172 -14.51 13.45 4.54
N ARG A 173 -14.60 14.29 5.57
CA ARG A 173 -13.44 15.02 6.07
C ARG A 173 -12.66 14.18 7.06
N ARG A 174 -11.35 14.24 6.97
CA ARG A 174 -10.45 13.56 7.90
C ARG A 174 -10.51 14.20 9.29
N PRO A 175 -10.05 13.53 10.36
CA PRO A 175 -10.05 14.07 11.73
C PRO A 175 -9.31 15.40 11.88
N ASP A 176 -8.26 15.63 11.07
CA ASP A 176 -7.48 16.87 11.01
C ASP A 176 -8.15 17.99 10.20
N GLY A 177 -9.35 17.73 9.65
CA GLY A 177 -10.11 18.67 8.82
C GLY A 177 -9.74 18.64 7.34
N SER A 178 -8.70 17.93 6.93
CA SER A 178 -8.29 17.82 5.53
C SER A 178 -9.28 17.02 4.68
N ASN A 179 -9.13 17.10 3.36
CA ASN A 179 -9.91 16.32 2.40
C ASN A 179 -9.54 14.83 2.50
N TYR A 180 -10.53 13.94 2.29
CA TYR A 180 -10.28 12.49 2.27
C TYR A 180 -9.19 12.07 1.28
N GLY A 181 -9.05 12.78 0.15
CA GLY A 181 -8.05 12.52 -0.89
C GLY A 181 -6.62 12.47 -0.34
N THR A 182 -6.31 13.26 0.71
CA THR A 182 -4.97 13.31 1.28
C THR A 182 -4.50 11.97 1.88
N ALA A 183 -5.42 11.08 2.30
CA ALA A 183 -5.06 9.74 2.75
C ALA A 183 -4.53 8.86 1.60
N TYR A 184 -5.09 9.02 0.40
CA TYR A 184 -4.69 8.27 -0.78
C TYR A 184 -3.43 8.84 -1.41
N PHE A 185 -3.30 10.17 -1.47
CA PHE A 185 -2.07 10.84 -1.92
C PHE A 185 -0.88 10.44 -1.04
N ALA A 186 -1.06 10.36 0.28
CA ALA A 186 -0.04 9.89 1.20
C ALA A 186 0.36 8.42 0.98
N ALA A 187 -0.55 7.61 0.44
CA ALA A 187 -0.30 6.23 0.03
C ALA A 187 0.30 6.12 -1.38
N GLY A 188 0.45 7.23 -2.10
CA GLY A 188 1.04 7.30 -3.44
C GLY A 188 0.05 7.17 -4.60
N ALA A 189 -1.26 7.13 -4.32
CA ALA A 189 -2.30 7.10 -5.34
C ALA A 189 -2.77 8.51 -5.69
N GLY A 190 -2.96 8.80 -6.99
CA GLY A 190 -3.49 10.05 -7.51
C GLY A 190 -4.83 9.91 -8.21
N ASN A 191 -5.29 10.98 -8.85
CA ASN A 191 -6.50 11.02 -9.68
C ASN A 191 -7.74 10.43 -8.99
N ILE A 192 -7.97 10.81 -7.75
CA ILE A 192 -9.10 10.36 -6.94
C ILE A 192 -10.40 10.95 -7.48
N LEU A 193 -11.41 10.13 -7.70
CA LEU A 193 -12.70 10.50 -8.26
C LEU A 193 -13.81 10.59 -7.21
N ALA A 194 -14.01 9.50 -6.44
CA ALA A 194 -15.12 9.43 -5.49
C ALA A 194 -14.80 8.51 -4.31
N GLU A 195 -15.19 8.93 -3.12
CA GLU A 195 -15.16 8.10 -1.90
C GLU A 195 -16.59 7.77 -1.47
N ASN A 196 -16.86 6.48 -1.25
CA ASN A 196 -18.07 5.98 -0.62
C ASN A 196 -17.75 5.45 0.78
N ILE A 197 -18.52 5.85 1.78
CA ILE A 197 -18.39 5.38 3.16
C ILE A 197 -19.71 4.82 3.66
N THR A 198 -19.67 3.72 4.42
CA THR A 198 -20.87 3.13 5.03
C THR A 198 -20.52 2.30 6.26
N THR A 199 -21.56 1.82 6.94
CA THR A 199 -21.46 0.77 7.96
C THR A 199 -22.21 -0.47 7.48
N GLY A 200 -21.71 -1.65 7.85
CA GLY A 200 -22.36 -2.92 7.50
C GLY A 200 -21.57 -4.09 8.07
N ASP A 201 -22.24 -5.17 8.35
CA ASP A 201 -21.66 -6.38 8.94
C ASP A 201 -20.96 -7.28 7.92
N THR A 202 -21.25 -7.10 6.64
CA THR A 202 -20.73 -7.93 5.55
C THR A 202 -20.40 -7.11 4.30
N PRO A 203 -19.52 -7.60 3.42
CA PRO A 203 -19.27 -7.01 2.10
C PRO A 203 -20.55 -6.80 1.28
N LYS A 204 -21.44 -7.78 1.28
CA LYS A 204 -22.73 -7.69 0.58
C LYS A 204 -23.60 -6.56 1.12
N ARG A 205 -23.62 -6.39 2.44
CA ARG A 205 -24.41 -5.30 3.06
C ARG A 205 -23.84 -3.94 2.72
N ALA A 206 -22.53 -3.78 2.76
CA ALA A 206 -21.87 -2.54 2.38
C ALA A 206 -22.18 -2.15 0.93
N VAL A 207 -21.96 -3.06 -0.02
CA VAL A 207 -22.24 -2.81 -1.44
C VAL A 207 -23.74 -2.55 -1.68
N TYR A 208 -24.63 -3.29 -1.03
CA TYR A 208 -26.07 -3.05 -1.11
C TYR A 208 -26.46 -1.64 -0.68
N LEU A 209 -25.87 -1.13 0.43
CA LEU A 209 -26.15 0.22 0.93
C LEU A 209 -25.66 1.29 -0.05
N TRP A 210 -24.52 1.10 -0.66
CA TRP A 210 -24.01 2.00 -1.69
C TRP A 210 -24.83 1.95 -2.99
N GLU A 211 -25.15 0.74 -3.49
CA GLU A 211 -25.94 0.56 -4.71
C GLU A 211 -27.32 1.22 -4.59
N ASN A 212 -27.94 1.17 -3.41
CA ASN A 212 -29.28 1.73 -3.16
C ASN A 212 -29.27 3.20 -2.66
N SER A 213 -28.13 3.85 -2.71
CA SER A 213 -27.98 5.29 -2.44
C SER A 213 -27.54 6.03 -3.69
N ARG A 214 -28.39 6.92 -4.21
CA ARG A 214 -28.09 7.66 -5.45
C ARG A 214 -26.73 8.35 -5.42
N GLY A 215 -26.36 8.98 -4.29
CA GLY A 215 -25.08 9.67 -4.14
C GLY A 215 -23.88 8.73 -4.25
N HIS A 216 -23.97 7.55 -3.62
CA HIS A 216 -22.91 6.55 -3.67
C HIS A 216 -22.85 5.82 -5.02
N LEU A 217 -24.04 5.49 -5.59
CA LEU A 217 -24.11 4.78 -6.87
C LEU A 217 -23.43 5.54 -7.99
N VAL A 218 -23.55 6.87 -8.03
CA VAL A 218 -22.89 7.71 -9.06
C VAL A 218 -21.38 7.47 -9.06
N GLY A 219 -20.73 7.45 -7.89
CA GLY A 219 -19.30 7.13 -7.79
C GLY A 219 -19.00 5.68 -8.21
N MET A 220 -19.86 4.71 -7.84
CA MET A 220 -19.66 3.31 -8.21
C MET A 220 -19.69 3.06 -9.72
N ILE A 221 -20.52 3.77 -10.46
CA ILE A 221 -20.74 3.56 -11.90
C ILE A 221 -20.03 4.60 -12.77
N ASP A 222 -19.20 5.45 -12.18
CA ASP A 222 -18.41 6.45 -12.92
C ASP A 222 -17.58 5.76 -14.02
N LYS A 223 -17.78 6.17 -15.26
CA LYS A 223 -17.10 5.60 -16.44
C LYS A 223 -15.64 5.95 -16.52
N GLU A 224 -15.22 7.02 -15.86
CA GLU A 224 -13.81 7.45 -15.80
C GLU A 224 -13.00 6.59 -14.82
N ALA A 225 -13.67 5.94 -13.86
CA ALA A 225 -13.00 5.09 -12.90
C ALA A 225 -12.39 3.85 -13.56
N THR A 226 -11.09 3.67 -13.39
CA THR A 226 -10.32 2.51 -13.87
C THR A 226 -9.89 1.61 -12.71
N HIS A 227 -9.76 2.15 -11.51
CA HIS A 227 -9.28 1.44 -10.33
C HIS A 227 -10.17 1.70 -9.12
N ILE A 228 -10.08 0.77 -8.18
CA ILE A 228 -10.82 0.79 -6.92
C ILE A 228 -9.88 0.42 -5.77
N GLY A 229 -10.06 1.06 -4.62
CA GLY A 229 -9.54 0.60 -3.34
C GLY A 229 -10.66 0.38 -2.35
N VAL A 230 -10.44 -0.52 -1.41
CA VAL A 230 -11.41 -0.88 -0.39
C VAL A 230 -10.74 -0.96 0.97
N GLY A 231 -11.33 -0.32 1.97
CA GLY A 231 -10.91 -0.43 3.36
C GLY A 231 -12.04 -0.91 4.26
N VAL A 232 -11.68 -1.71 5.24
CA VAL A 232 -12.62 -2.12 6.29
C VAL A 232 -11.93 -2.09 7.64
N TYR A 233 -12.63 -1.53 8.63
CA TYR A 233 -12.25 -1.60 10.02
C TYR A 233 -13.50 -1.88 10.86
N LYS A 234 -13.53 -3.04 11.51
CA LYS A 234 -14.74 -3.56 12.17
C LYS A 234 -15.88 -3.65 11.14
N ASN A 235 -16.94 -2.87 11.33
CA ASN A 235 -18.09 -2.77 10.44
C ASN A 235 -18.17 -1.45 9.65
N PHE A 236 -17.07 -0.69 9.59
CA PHE A 236 -16.94 0.55 8.82
C PHE A 236 -16.20 0.28 7.50
N TRP A 237 -16.81 0.68 6.40
CA TRP A 237 -16.36 0.39 5.05
C TRP A 237 -16.10 1.66 4.26
N VAL A 238 -15.04 1.62 3.50
CA VAL A 238 -14.67 2.66 2.54
C VAL A 238 -14.45 2.03 1.19
N GLN A 239 -14.94 2.69 0.15
CA GLN A 239 -14.71 2.38 -1.25
C GLN A 239 -14.24 3.65 -1.93
N ILE A 240 -13.13 3.59 -2.64
CA ILE A 240 -12.53 4.72 -3.36
C ILE A 240 -12.37 4.36 -4.82
N PHE A 241 -12.63 5.31 -5.70
CA PHE A 241 -12.44 5.18 -7.13
C PHE A 241 -11.42 6.18 -7.63
N ALA A 242 -10.60 5.75 -8.59
CA ALA A 242 -9.59 6.60 -9.21
C ALA A 242 -9.42 6.27 -10.70
N LYS A 243 -8.88 7.25 -11.45
CA LYS A 243 -8.47 7.08 -12.84
C LYS A 243 -6.95 7.02 -12.90
N ASN A 244 -6.36 5.86 -13.27
CA ASN A 244 -4.90 5.71 -13.34
C ASN A 244 -4.18 6.20 -12.07
N PRO A 245 -4.41 5.61 -10.90
CA PRO A 245 -3.92 6.14 -9.62
C PRO A 245 -2.40 6.19 -9.50
N SER A 246 -1.66 5.42 -10.29
CA SER A 246 -0.20 5.43 -10.33
C SER A 246 0.39 6.61 -11.12
N GLN A 247 -0.45 7.40 -11.79
CA GLN A 247 0.02 8.58 -12.52
C GLN A 247 0.62 9.60 -11.57
N LYS A 248 1.79 10.14 -11.96
CA LYS A 248 2.51 11.15 -11.19
C LYS A 248 2.92 12.30 -12.08
N TYR A 249 3.11 13.45 -11.44
CA TYR A 249 3.71 14.61 -12.05
C TYR A 249 4.98 15.01 -11.31
N THR A 250 5.81 15.79 -11.98
CA THR A 250 7.01 16.39 -11.39
C THR A 250 6.69 17.77 -10.87
N LEU A 251 6.96 18.02 -9.58
CA LEU A 251 7.00 19.35 -9.01
C LEU A 251 8.46 19.77 -8.91
N THR A 252 8.83 20.80 -9.67
CA THR A 252 10.16 21.39 -9.65
C THR A 252 10.14 22.59 -8.71
N LEU A 253 11.04 22.60 -7.73
CA LEU A 253 11.28 23.74 -6.86
C LEU A 253 12.51 24.49 -7.37
N TYR A 254 12.33 25.75 -7.75
CA TYR A 254 13.36 26.60 -8.32
C TYR A 254 13.60 27.82 -7.42
N ALA A 255 14.82 27.88 -6.86
CA ALA A 255 15.21 28.95 -5.93
C ALA A 255 15.45 30.30 -6.60
N ASN A 256 15.50 30.38 -7.94
CA ASN A 256 15.55 31.61 -8.71
C ASN A 256 16.68 32.56 -8.24
N GLY A 257 17.91 32.11 -8.31
CA GLY A 257 19.11 32.80 -7.86
C GLY A 257 19.43 32.66 -6.37
N GLY A 258 18.67 31.86 -5.64
CA GLY A 258 18.99 31.36 -4.31
C GLY A 258 19.38 29.89 -4.33
N THR A 259 19.40 29.25 -3.16
CA THR A 259 19.71 27.82 -3.01
C THR A 259 18.84 27.19 -1.95
N PHE A 260 18.75 25.85 -1.97
CA PHE A 260 18.07 25.05 -0.94
C PHE A 260 19.10 24.39 -0.01
N PRO A 261 19.37 24.96 1.18
CA PRO A 261 20.37 24.42 2.10
C PRO A 261 20.05 22.98 2.54
N SER A 262 18.75 22.67 2.72
CA SER A 262 18.25 21.32 3.08
C SER A 262 18.58 20.25 2.03
N LYS A 263 18.89 20.67 0.79
CA LYS A 263 19.22 19.80 -0.36
C LYS A 263 20.68 19.92 -0.79
N GLY A 264 21.55 20.43 0.07
CA GLY A 264 22.97 20.55 -0.23
C GLY A 264 23.34 21.79 -1.06
N GLY A 265 22.51 22.84 -1.02
CA GLY A 265 22.80 24.12 -1.67
C GLY A 265 22.51 24.15 -3.18
N VAL A 266 21.67 23.23 -3.68
CA VAL A 266 21.25 23.24 -5.09
C VAL A 266 20.27 24.39 -5.36
N GLU A 267 20.29 24.94 -6.58
CA GLU A 267 19.36 25.98 -7.00
C GLU A 267 17.99 25.42 -7.37
N LYS A 268 17.95 24.16 -7.77
CA LYS A 268 16.74 23.48 -8.24
C LYS A 268 16.74 22.01 -7.85
N PHE A 269 15.58 21.47 -7.48
CA PHE A 269 15.38 20.03 -7.34
C PHE A 269 13.94 19.64 -7.70
N GLU A 270 13.71 18.35 -7.90
CA GLU A 270 12.44 17.79 -8.35
C GLU A 270 11.90 16.78 -7.34
N ILE A 271 10.58 16.77 -7.15
CA ILE A 271 9.86 15.75 -6.41
C ILE A 271 8.75 15.17 -7.28
N SER A 272 8.57 13.86 -7.18
CA SER A 272 7.47 13.17 -7.86
C SER A 272 6.26 13.14 -6.94
N VAL A 273 5.12 13.67 -7.41
CA VAL A 273 3.88 13.78 -6.65
C VAL A 273 2.76 13.04 -7.36
N PRO A 274 1.79 12.43 -6.63
CA PRO A 274 0.63 11.82 -7.26
C PRO A 274 -0.16 12.84 -8.05
N ALA A 275 -0.73 12.43 -9.18
CA ALA A 275 -1.53 13.31 -10.01
C ALA A 275 -2.76 13.83 -9.26
N ASN A 276 -3.04 15.12 -9.40
CA ASN A 276 -4.08 15.88 -8.72
C ASN A 276 -3.97 15.89 -7.17
N ALA A 277 -2.78 15.64 -6.63
CA ALA A 277 -2.53 15.82 -5.20
C ALA A 277 -2.47 17.32 -4.86
N ASP A 278 -3.10 17.68 -3.76
CA ASP A 278 -2.97 19.01 -3.15
C ASP A 278 -1.72 19.03 -2.27
N ILE A 279 -0.77 19.88 -2.60
CA ILE A 279 0.52 20.02 -1.95
C ILE A 279 0.48 21.29 -1.09
N LYS A 280 0.55 21.12 0.22
CA LYS A 280 0.58 22.26 1.15
C LYS A 280 1.88 23.03 1.02
N LEU A 281 1.81 24.31 0.73
CA LEU A 281 2.98 25.18 0.60
C LEU A 281 3.85 25.18 1.86
N SER A 282 3.25 25.02 3.04
CA SER A 282 3.95 24.92 4.33
C SER A 282 4.85 23.67 4.46
N THR A 283 4.68 22.66 3.57
CA THR A 283 5.52 21.44 3.56
C THR A 283 6.67 21.53 2.58
N ILE A 284 6.76 22.60 1.80
CA ILE A 284 7.80 22.83 0.79
C ILE A 284 9.00 23.50 1.46
N ASP A 285 10.20 23.00 1.12
CA ASP A 285 11.45 23.59 1.59
C ASP A 285 11.57 25.05 1.09
N ILE A 286 11.83 25.97 2.00
CA ILE A 286 12.06 27.39 1.67
C ILE A 286 13.55 27.57 1.28
N PRO A 287 13.83 28.19 0.12
CA PRO A 287 15.22 28.49 -0.28
C PRO A 287 15.76 29.71 0.47
N GLU A 288 17.07 29.91 0.37
CA GLU A 288 17.79 31.06 0.91
C GLU A 288 18.56 31.78 -0.22
N LYS A 289 18.67 33.11 -0.11
CA LYS A 289 19.44 33.97 -1.02
C LYS A 289 20.07 35.07 -0.22
N GLU A 290 21.42 35.22 -0.36
CA GLU A 290 22.18 36.26 0.33
C GLU A 290 21.65 37.65 -0.04
N GLY A 291 21.43 38.51 0.97
CA GLY A 291 20.96 39.89 0.82
C GLY A 291 19.55 40.02 0.29
N SER A 292 18.74 38.95 0.41
CA SER A 292 17.35 38.96 -0.05
C SER A 292 16.43 38.15 0.86
N SER A 293 15.23 38.67 1.09
CA SER A 293 14.17 37.97 1.85
C SER A 293 13.24 37.21 0.92
N PHE A 294 12.92 35.98 1.27
CA PHE A 294 11.96 35.14 0.54
C PHE A 294 10.54 35.71 0.68
N MET A 295 9.87 35.94 -0.44
CA MET A 295 8.54 36.54 -0.50
C MET A 295 7.40 35.54 -0.73
N GLY A 296 7.70 34.36 -1.24
CA GLY A 296 6.72 33.34 -1.60
C GLY A 296 7.01 32.69 -2.93
N TRP A 297 6.02 31.96 -3.43
CA TRP A 297 6.10 31.16 -4.65
C TRP A 297 5.25 31.73 -5.77
N THR A 298 5.72 31.61 -7.02
CA THR A 298 4.92 31.76 -8.24
C THR A 298 4.89 30.40 -8.95
N GLU A 299 3.71 29.94 -9.32
CA GLU A 299 3.55 28.73 -10.10
C GLU A 299 3.72 29.04 -11.59
N LEU A 300 4.54 28.21 -12.27
CA LEU A 300 4.68 28.20 -13.72
C LEU A 300 4.06 26.90 -14.26
N ASP A 301 3.21 27.00 -15.26
CA ASP A 301 2.63 25.86 -15.95
C ASP A 301 3.40 25.62 -17.27
N GLU A 302 4.18 24.52 -17.34
CA GLU A 302 4.96 24.20 -18.54
C GLU A 302 4.12 24.00 -19.81
N ARG A 303 2.81 23.74 -19.67
CA ARG A 303 1.88 23.58 -20.81
C ARG A 303 1.49 24.93 -21.43
N ILE A 304 1.66 26.02 -20.71
CA ILE A 304 1.25 27.35 -21.12
C ILE A 304 2.48 28.27 -21.08
N PRO A 305 3.21 28.41 -22.20
CA PRO A 305 4.39 29.27 -22.26
C PRO A 305 4.10 30.69 -21.79
N GLY A 306 4.86 31.18 -20.81
CA GLY A 306 4.72 32.52 -20.23
C GLY A 306 3.60 32.66 -19.19
N TYR A 307 2.93 31.57 -18.81
CA TYR A 307 2.00 31.62 -17.69
C TYR A 307 2.77 31.63 -16.37
N GLU A 308 2.46 32.61 -15.56
CA GLU A 308 2.84 32.71 -14.15
C GLU A 308 1.59 32.98 -13.32
N SER A 309 1.39 32.24 -12.22
CA SER A 309 0.34 32.55 -11.27
C SER A 309 0.61 33.89 -10.56
N GLY A 310 -0.36 34.39 -9.81
CA GLY A 310 -0.10 35.37 -8.77
C GLY A 310 0.90 34.87 -7.73
N LEU A 311 1.54 35.78 -7.01
CA LEU A 311 2.42 35.46 -5.89
C LEU A 311 1.58 34.79 -4.78
N MET A 312 1.98 33.59 -4.38
CA MET A 312 1.53 32.91 -3.17
C MET A 312 2.51 33.32 -2.06
N ASP A 313 2.11 34.29 -1.28
CA ASP A 313 3.00 34.94 -0.30
C ASP A 313 3.14 34.15 1.01
N LEU A 314 3.87 34.70 1.97
CA LEU A 314 4.11 34.06 3.27
C LEU A 314 2.84 33.87 4.08
N ASP A 315 1.82 34.72 3.90
CA ASP A 315 0.55 34.60 4.60
C ASP A 315 -0.29 33.50 3.96
N ASP A 316 -0.28 33.35 2.64
CA ASP A 316 -0.85 32.18 1.97
C ASP A 316 -0.23 30.88 2.47
N ILE A 317 1.11 30.85 2.57
CA ILE A 317 1.84 29.67 3.08
C ILE A 317 1.43 29.33 4.51
N LYS A 318 1.34 30.33 5.39
CA LYS A 318 0.94 30.16 6.80
C LYS A 318 -0.52 29.76 6.96
N ASN A 319 -1.41 30.29 6.11
CA ASN A 319 -2.85 30.05 6.15
C ASN A 319 -3.27 28.74 5.44
N GLY A 320 -2.32 27.90 5.05
CA GLY A 320 -2.57 26.57 4.49
C GLY A 320 -2.82 26.59 2.98
N GLY A 321 -2.21 27.53 2.26
CA GLY A 321 -2.19 27.54 0.80
C GLY A 321 -1.68 26.24 0.22
N GLU A 322 -2.28 25.80 -0.88
CA GLU A 322 -2.01 24.52 -1.55
C GLU A 322 -1.82 24.75 -3.05
N VAL A 323 -1.01 23.89 -3.68
CA VAL A 323 -0.85 23.79 -5.13
C VAL A 323 -1.31 22.39 -5.56
N THR A 324 -2.22 22.34 -6.53
CA THR A 324 -2.72 21.06 -7.06
C THR A 324 -1.86 20.58 -8.22
N ALA A 325 -1.26 19.41 -8.10
CA ALA A 325 -0.42 18.79 -9.14
C ALA A 325 -1.28 18.27 -10.31
N SER A 326 -1.79 19.15 -11.16
CA SER A 326 -2.59 18.78 -12.36
C SER A 326 -1.74 18.51 -13.60
N ALA A 327 -0.45 18.86 -13.56
CA ALA A 327 0.59 18.64 -14.57
C ALA A 327 1.97 18.72 -13.91
N ASN A 328 3.03 18.58 -14.73
CA ASN A 328 4.36 19.03 -14.29
C ASN A 328 4.31 20.52 -14.02
N THR A 329 4.79 20.92 -12.86
CA THR A 329 4.66 22.28 -12.33
C THR A 329 5.99 22.75 -11.79
N ILE A 330 6.30 24.03 -11.96
CA ILE A 330 7.48 24.68 -11.36
C ILE A 330 6.97 25.70 -10.34
N LEU A 331 7.49 25.62 -9.13
CA LEU A 331 7.36 26.70 -8.12
C LEU A 331 8.65 27.50 -8.13
N LYS A 332 8.54 28.75 -8.59
CA LYS A 332 9.64 29.71 -8.67
C LYS A 332 9.63 30.60 -7.43
N ALA A 333 10.74 30.69 -6.71
CA ALA A 333 10.92 31.57 -5.58
C ALA A 333 10.92 33.04 -6.01
N ASN A 334 10.31 33.90 -5.20
CA ASN A 334 10.34 35.35 -5.35
C ASN A 334 11.08 35.99 -4.19
N TRP A 335 11.83 37.07 -4.47
CA TRP A 335 12.75 37.70 -3.56
C TRP A 335 12.49 39.19 -3.46
N LYS A 336 12.65 39.74 -2.25
CA LYS A 336 12.80 41.18 -2.01
C LYS A 336 14.25 41.42 -1.62
N ASP A 337 14.91 42.41 -2.26
CA ASP A 337 16.24 42.84 -1.90
C ASP A 337 16.20 43.54 -0.54
N ASP A 338 16.96 43.07 0.45
CA ASP A 338 16.99 43.63 1.80
C ASP A 338 17.59 45.03 1.85
N ASN A 339 18.33 45.44 0.82
CA ASN A 339 18.90 46.77 0.68
C ASN A 339 18.05 47.71 -0.20
N SER A 340 16.89 47.26 -0.74
CA SER A 340 15.98 48.14 -1.46
C SER A 340 15.34 49.09 -0.46
N LEU A 341 15.61 50.39 -0.55
CA LEU A 341 14.83 51.42 0.12
C LEU A 341 13.44 51.38 -0.48
N ASP A 342 12.40 51.23 0.37
CA ASP A 342 10.98 51.26 -0.01
C ASP A 342 10.62 52.60 -0.63
#